data_15f4aa69f9eeec0e55a86b4f44e3b44f
#
_entry.id   15f4aa69f9eeec0e55a86b4f44e3b44f
#
_cell.length_a   1.000
_cell.length_b   1.000
_cell.length_c   1.000
_cell.angle_alpha   90.00
_cell.angle_beta   90.00
_cell.angle_gamma   90.00
#
_symmetry.space_group_name_H-M   'P 1'
#
loop_
_entity.id
_entity.type
_entity.pdbx_description
1 polymer ?
#
loop_
_entity_poly.entity_id
_entity_poly.type
_entity_poly.pdbx_seq_one_letter_code
_entity_poly.pdbx_strand_id
1 'polypeptide(L)'
;MKSYIFTKEDIQKISNALGAEFKEYQNHFRIEVKNLERKLSLFVEIYPELEMGKKKGSLISVYGPITHLQLHFCTGYVISDLLEEVTFISEHNGKVSGLTVEKEGGCSLYANVDRSILSGDFTKLGPEVTLSSIALSLAEDILKENRNEKSKGXNLF
;
A
#
# COMPACT_ATOMS: atom_id res chain seq x y z
N MET A 1 17.10 5.69 6.53
CA MET A 1 15.74 5.21 6.29
C MET A 1 15.77 4.05 5.32
N LYS A 2 15.08 2.99 5.68
CA LYS A 2 15.12 1.78 4.90
C LYS A 2 13.83 1.60 4.11
N SER A 3 13.97 1.43 2.81
CA SER A 3 12.85 1.20 1.93
C SER A 3 12.63 -0.30 1.75
N TYR A 4 11.36 -0.70 1.68
CA TYR A 4 11.04 -2.09 1.41
C TYR A 4 11.39 -2.40 -0.05
N ILE A 5 12.04 -3.52 -0.28
CA ILE A 5 12.38 -3.94 -1.64
C ILE A 5 11.36 -4.97 -2.10
N PHE A 6 10.53 -4.58 -3.03
CA PHE A 6 9.49 -5.46 -3.54
C PHE A 6 10.08 -6.55 -4.41
N THR A 7 9.68 -7.78 -4.16
CA THR A 7 10.09 -8.91 -4.96
C THR A 7 8.96 -9.30 -5.91
N LYS A 8 9.29 -10.14 -6.87
CA LYS A 8 8.26 -10.64 -7.79
C LYS A 8 7.18 -11.39 -7.04
N GLU A 9 7.57 -12.07 -5.96
CA GLU A 9 6.61 -12.76 -5.10
C GLU A 9 5.63 -11.77 -4.47
N ASP A 10 6.14 -10.65 -4.03
CA ASP A 10 5.27 -9.59 -3.48
C ASP A 10 4.27 -9.13 -4.53
N ILE A 11 4.77 -8.92 -5.75
CA ILE A 11 3.91 -8.43 -6.82
C ILE A 11 2.82 -9.44 -7.14
N GLN A 12 3.18 -10.73 -7.10
CA GLN A 12 2.18 -11.76 -7.35
C GLN A 12 1.10 -11.75 -6.28
N LYS A 13 1.48 -11.59 -5.03
CA LYS A 13 0.51 -11.51 -3.94
C LYS A 13 -0.40 -10.30 -4.10
N ILE A 14 0.19 -9.16 -4.44
CA ILE A 14 -0.57 -7.93 -4.60
C ILE A 14 -1.55 -8.06 -5.77
N SER A 15 -1.09 -8.56 -6.90
CA SER A 15 -1.95 -8.69 -8.06
C SER A 15 -3.07 -9.69 -7.82
N ASN A 16 -2.77 -10.79 -7.11
CA ASN A 16 -3.82 -11.74 -6.73
C ASN A 16 -4.88 -11.08 -5.88
N ALA A 17 -4.44 -10.29 -4.91
CA ALA A 17 -5.38 -9.61 -4.01
C ALA A 17 -6.25 -8.62 -4.77
N LEU A 18 -5.72 -8.00 -5.80
CA LEU A 18 -6.45 -7.04 -6.60
C LEU A 18 -7.21 -7.69 -7.76
N GLY A 19 -7.10 -9.00 -7.89
CA GLY A 19 -7.81 -9.70 -8.95
C GLY A 19 -7.34 -9.31 -10.33
N ALA A 20 -6.06 -9.02 -10.48
CA ALA A 20 -5.52 -8.51 -11.72
C ALA A 20 -4.19 -9.19 -12.01
N GLU A 21 -3.76 -9.10 -13.25
CA GLU A 21 -2.46 -9.62 -13.65
C GLU A 21 -1.47 -8.48 -13.70
N PHE A 22 -0.20 -8.82 -13.55
CA PHE A 22 0.83 -7.81 -13.63
C PHE A 22 1.70 -8.02 -14.86
N LYS A 23 2.31 -6.93 -15.29
CA LYS A 23 3.34 -6.97 -16.32
C LYS A 23 4.65 -6.50 -15.72
N GLU A 24 5.72 -7.14 -16.14
CA GLU A 24 7.04 -6.82 -15.64
C GLU A 24 7.80 -6.03 -16.68
N TYR A 25 8.32 -4.88 -16.26
CA TYR A 25 9.15 -4.03 -17.10
C TYR A 25 10.55 -3.99 -16.51
N GLN A 26 11.44 -3.27 -17.18
CA GLN A 26 12.83 -3.28 -16.78
C GLN A 26 13.04 -2.78 -15.35
N ASN A 27 12.33 -1.73 -14.97
CA ASN A 27 12.54 -1.15 -13.65
C ASN A 27 11.27 -1.06 -12.81
N HIS A 28 10.20 -1.71 -13.25
CA HIS A 28 8.96 -1.67 -12.45
C HIS A 28 8.00 -2.75 -12.87
N PHE A 29 6.96 -2.89 -12.08
CA PHE A 29 5.84 -3.77 -12.38
C PHE A 29 4.59 -2.93 -12.51
N ARG A 30 3.68 -3.37 -13.38
CA ARG A 30 2.45 -2.62 -13.63
C ARG A 30 1.26 -3.57 -13.48
N ILE A 31 0.27 -3.10 -12.72
CA ILE A 31 -0.96 -3.85 -12.49
C ILE A 31 -2.12 -2.98 -12.95
N GLU A 32 -2.99 -3.53 -13.78
CA GLU A 32 -4.18 -2.81 -14.22
C GLU A 32 -5.38 -3.32 -13.43
N VAL A 33 -5.96 -2.45 -12.62
CA VAL A 33 -7.13 -2.78 -11.83
C VAL A 33 -8.34 -2.18 -12.52
N LYS A 34 -9.26 -3.03 -12.91
CA LYS A 34 -10.42 -2.60 -13.71
C LYS A 34 -11.64 -2.40 -12.84
N ASN A 35 -12.31 -1.28 -13.05
CA ASN A 35 -13.61 -1.05 -12.47
C ASN A 35 -14.64 -1.35 -13.56
N LEU A 36 -15.24 -2.53 -13.46
CA LEU A 36 -16.13 -2.99 -14.51
C LEU A 36 -17.41 -2.17 -14.59
N GLU A 37 -17.81 -1.64 -13.44
CA GLU A 37 -19.04 -0.84 -13.39
C GLU A 37 -18.89 0.47 -14.15
N ARG A 38 -17.75 1.14 -13.94
CA ARG A 38 -17.50 2.43 -14.58
C ARG A 38 -16.72 2.30 -15.87
N LYS A 39 -16.27 1.10 -16.19
CA LYS A 39 -15.44 0.84 -17.37
C LYS A 39 -14.19 1.69 -17.40
N LEU A 40 -13.59 1.84 -16.23
CA LEU A 40 -12.35 2.60 -16.06
C LEU A 40 -11.27 1.68 -15.54
N SER A 41 -10.04 2.08 -15.79
CA SER A 41 -8.89 1.35 -15.27
C SER A 41 -8.06 2.22 -14.37
N LEU A 42 -7.53 1.60 -13.34
CA LEU A 42 -6.56 2.20 -12.45
C LEU A 42 -5.26 1.43 -12.61
N PHE A 43 -4.17 2.15 -12.80
CA PHE A 43 -2.88 1.51 -13.00
C PHE A 43 -2.04 1.68 -11.75
N VAL A 44 -1.49 0.57 -11.28
CA VAL A 44 -0.59 0.58 -10.15
C VAL A 44 0.79 0.19 -10.66
N GLU A 45 1.75 1.11 -10.52
CA GLU A 45 3.12 0.84 -10.91
C GLU A 45 3.98 0.79 -9.66
N ILE A 46 4.75 -0.27 -9.54
CA ILE A 46 5.61 -0.48 -8.40
C ILE A 46 7.05 -0.49 -8.87
N TYR A 47 7.80 0.50 -8.44
CA TYR A 47 9.23 0.61 -8.73
C TYR A 47 9.98 0.12 -7.50
N PRO A 48 10.56 -1.07 -7.55
CA PRO A 48 11.21 -1.61 -6.35
C PRO A 48 12.36 -0.75 -5.87
N GLU A 49 13.09 -0.15 -6.82
CA GLU A 49 14.24 0.65 -6.45
C GLU A 49 14.41 1.73 -7.50
N LEU A 50 14.26 2.96 -7.09
CA LEU A 50 14.33 4.10 -7.98
C LEU A 50 15.19 5.18 -7.35
N GLU A 51 16.00 5.83 -8.16
CA GLU A 51 16.79 6.93 -7.66
C GLU A 51 15.92 8.17 -7.60
N MET A 52 15.81 8.72 -6.40
CA MET A 52 15.01 9.92 -6.16
C MET A 52 15.92 10.93 -5.47
N GLY A 53 16.52 11.79 -6.27
CA GLY A 53 17.55 12.69 -5.79
C GLY A 53 18.77 11.90 -5.40
N LYS A 54 19.23 12.08 -4.17
CA LYS A 54 20.41 11.39 -3.68
C LYS A 54 20.07 10.06 -3.01
N LYS A 55 18.79 9.71 -2.95
CA LYS A 55 18.37 8.51 -2.25
C LYS A 55 17.80 7.49 -3.23
N LYS A 56 17.88 6.24 -2.85
CA LYS A 56 17.26 5.15 -3.58
C LYS A 56 16.15 4.56 -2.75
N GLY A 57 15.05 4.23 -3.39
CA GLY A 57 13.96 3.63 -2.67
C GLY A 57 12.84 3.21 -3.58
N SER A 58 11.81 2.64 -2.98
CA SER A 58 10.66 2.21 -3.73
C SER A 58 9.72 3.37 -4.00
N LEU A 59 8.97 3.24 -5.07
CA LEU A 59 7.96 4.20 -5.45
C LEU A 59 6.72 3.42 -5.88
N ILE A 60 5.59 3.78 -5.30
CA ILE A 60 4.30 3.28 -5.74
C ILE A 60 3.58 4.41 -6.41
N SER A 61 3.16 4.18 -7.65
CA SER A 61 2.44 5.20 -8.41
C SER A 61 1.11 4.62 -8.86
N VAL A 62 0.02 5.29 -8.49
CA VAL A 62 -1.33 4.86 -8.85
C VAL A 62 -1.96 5.97 -9.67
N TYR A 63 -2.43 5.62 -10.86
CA TYR A 63 -3.03 6.64 -11.70
C TYR A 63 -4.16 6.07 -12.55
N GLY A 64 -5.05 6.95 -12.89
CA GLY A 64 -6.19 6.67 -13.75
C GLY A 64 -6.57 7.93 -14.47
N PRO A 65 -7.77 7.96 -15.08
CA PRO A 65 -8.17 9.15 -15.85
C PRO A 65 -8.20 10.43 -15.03
N ILE A 66 -8.55 10.32 -13.74
CA ILE A 66 -8.70 11.52 -12.91
C ILE A 66 -7.89 11.42 -11.62
N THR A 67 -7.02 10.43 -11.51
CA THR A 67 -6.33 10.16 -10.25
C THR A 67 -4.84 9.99 -10.51
N HIS A 68 -4.03 10.57 -9.63
CA HIS A 68 -2.60 10.29 -9.63
C HIS A 68 -2.09 10.44 -8.21
N LEU A 69 -1.75 9.31 -7.60
CA LEU A 69 -1.24 9.27 -6.24
C LEU A 69 0.11 8.57 -6.23
N GLN A 70 0.99 9.02 -5.37
CA GLN A 70 2.31 8.42 -5.26
C GLN A 70 2.70 8.26 -3.80
N LEU A 71 3.44 7.20 -3.52
CA LEU A 71 4.00 6.95 -2.20
C LEU A 71 5.47 6.63 -2.38
N HIS A 72 6.32 7.45 -1.78
CA HIS A 72 7.77 7.30 -1.87
C HIS A 72 8.31 6.57 -0.64
N PHE A 73 9.36 5.81 -0.86
CA PHE A 73 10.06 5.12 0.23
C PHE A 73 9.11 4.27 1.06
N CYS A 74 8.40 3.42 0.34
CA CYS A 74 7.48 2.49 0.96
C CYS A 74 8.24 1.56 1.91
N THR A 75 7.72 1.39 3.11
CA THR A 75 8.38 0.54 4.11
C THR A 75 7.68 -0.79 4.30
N GLY A 76 6.58 -1.00 3.60
CA GLY A 76 5.87 -2.27 3.66
C GLY A 76 4.52 -2.16 3.02
N TYR A 77 3.80 -3.25 3.04
CA TYR A 77 2.44 -3.27 2.53
C TYR A 77 1.66 -4.33 3.29
N VAL A 78 0.35 -4.22 3.19
CA VAL A 78 -0.52 -5.19 3.81
C VAL A 78 -1.68 -5.47 2.89
N ILE A 79 -2.10 -6.74 2.89
CA ILE A 79 -3.25 -7.17 2.11
C ILE A 79 -4.39 -7.46 3.08
N SER A 80 -5.53 -6.85 2.84
CA SER A 80 -6.72 -7.11 3.62
C SER A 80 -7.71 -7.87 2.77
N ASP A 81 -7.89 -9.15 3.10
CA ASP A 81 -8.89 -9.95 2.40
C ASP A 81 -10.29 -9.49 2.76
N LEU A 82 -10.46 -9.05 3.99
CA LEU A 82 -11.77 -8.59 4.46
C LEU A 82 -12.23 -7.35 3.69
N LEU A 83 -11.33 -6.39 3.52
CA LEU A 83 -11.67 -5.14 2.85
C LEU A 83 -11.40 -5.21 1.35
N GLU A 84 -10.79 -6.28 0.88
CA GLU A 84 -10.43 -6.48 -0.53
C GLU A 84 -9.60 -5.32 -1.05
N GLU A 85 -8.50 -5.08 -0.36
CA GLU A 85 -7.63 -3.97 -0.71
C GLU A 85 -6.20 -4.25 -0.31
N VAL A 86 -5.29 -3.50 -0.92
CA VAL A 86 -3.88 -3.52 -0.58
C VAL A 86 -3.50 -2.13 -0.13
N THR A 87 -2.81 -2.03 0.99
CA THR A 87 -2.33 -0.75 1.50
C THR A 87 -0.81 -0.77 1.51
N PHE A 88 -0.23 0.16 0.78
CA PHE A 88 1.21 0.40 0.81
C PHE A 88 1.49 1.41 1.90
N ILE A 89 2.52 1.17 2.69
CA ILE A 89 2.77 1.96 3.89
C ILE A 89 4.16 2.55 3.84
N SER A 90 4.25 3.81 4.22
CA SER A 90 5.54 4.49 4.38
C SER A 90 5.55 5.11 5.77
N GLU A 91 6.49 4.66 6.60
CA GLU A 91 6.57 5.15 7.97
C GLU A 91 7.94 5.74 8.24
N HIS A 92 7.95 7.03 8.60
CA HIS A 92 9.19 7.76 8.86
C HIS A 92 8.97 8.70 10.02
N ASN A 93 9.86 8.60 11.02
CA ASN A 93 9.86 9.54 12.15
C ASN A 93 8.51 9.61 12.86
N GLY A 94 7.89 8.46 13.05
CA GLY A 94 6.62 8.42 13.76
C GLY A 94 5.43 8.87 12.96
N LYS A 95 5.62 9.19 11.70
CA LYS A 95 4.53 9.56 10.80
C LYS A 95 4.30 8.43 9.81
N VAL A 96 3.03 8.16 9.52
CA VAL A 96 2.64 7.09 8.63
C VAL A 96 1.87 7.64 7.46
N SER A 97 2.27 7.24 6.27
CA SER A 97 1.51 7.51 5.05
C SER A 97 1.05 6.19 4.49
N GLY A 98 -0.14 6.18 3.93
CA GLY A 98 -0.70 4.97 3.37
C GLY A 98 -1.37 5.23 2.05
N LEU A 99 -1.12 4.34 1.10
CA LEU A 99 -1.75 4.38 -0.21
C LEU A 99 -2.51 3.10 -0.38
N THR A 100 -3.83 3.20 -0.40
CA THR A 100 -4.71 2.05 -0.47
C THR A 100 -5.30 1.92 -1.85
N VAL A 101 -5.26 0.71 -2.40
CA VAL A 101 -5.87 0.39 -3.68
C VAL A 101 -6.88 -0.72 -3.43
N GLU A 102 -8.11 -0.50 -3.88
CA GLU A 102 -9.18 -1.47 -3.72
C GLU A 102 -9.31 -2.33 -4.97
N LYS A 103 -9.76 -3.54 -4.76
CA LYS A 103 -9.95 -4.49 -5.85
C LYS A 103 -10.88 -3.94 -6.92
N GLU A 104 -11.83 -3.09 -6.52
CA GLU A 104 -12.78 -2.54 -7.47
C GLU A 104 -12.33 -1.21 -8.07
N GLY A 105 -11.08 -0.84 -7.85
CA GLY A 105 -10.50 0.31 -8.51
C GLY A 105 -10.53 1.61 -7.74
N GLY A 106 -10.94 1.57 -6.49
CA GLY A 106 -10.85 2.75 -5.65
C GLY A 106 -9.44 2.91 -5.11
N CYS A 107 -9.07 4.13 -4.78
CA CYS A 107 -7.77 4.36 -4.16
C CYS A 107 -7.83 5.60 -3.29
N SER A 108 -6.95 5.63 -2.30
CA SER A 108 -6.89 6.76 -1.38
C SER A 108 -5.49 6.88 -0.82
N LEU A 109 -5.16 8.09 -0.37
CA LEU A 109 -3.83 8.37 0.17
C LEU A 109 -3.98 9.15 1.47
N TYR A 110 -3.29 8.71 2.48
CA TYR A 110 -3.20 9.39 3.77
C TYR A 110 -1.75 9.72 4.02
N ALA A 111 -1.47 10.96 4.27
CA ALA A 111 -0.09 11.41 4.37
C ALA A 111 0.19 11.97 5.76
N ASN A 112 1.31 11.54 6.31
CA ASN A 112 1.87 12.11 7.54
C ASN A 112 0.91 12.04 8.72
N VAL A 113 0.22 10.92 8.84
CA VAL A 113 -0.65 10.71 9.99
C VAL A 113 0.20 10.32 11.18
N ASP A 114 -0.03 10.99 12.30
CA ASP A 114 0.70 10.67 13.52
C ASP A 114 0.36 9.24 13.94
N ARG A 115 1.41 8.44 14.19
CA ARG A 115 1.20 7.04 14.54
C ARG A 115 0.31 6.88 15.76
N SER A 116 0.42 7.81 16.69
CA SER A 116 -0.39 7.74 17.91
C SER A 116 -1.88 7.84 17.62
N ILE A 117 -2.24 8.50 16.51
CA ILE A 117 -3.65 8.61 16.12
C ILE A 117 -4.18 7.26 15.65
N LEU A 118 -3.34 6.50 14.97
CA LEU A 118 -3.76 5.21 14.44
C LEU A 118 -4.07 4.21 15.52
N SER A 119 -3.41 4.33 16.67
CA SER A 119 -3.67 3.44 17.79
C SER A 119 -4.56 4.08 18.85
N GLY A 120 -5.12 5.25 18.57
CA GLY A 120 -5.92 5.98 19.53
C GLY A 120 -7.41 5.80 19.35
N ASP A 121 -8.14 6.78 19.83
CA ASP A 121 -9.60 6.78 19.78
C ASP A 121 -10.07 7.37 18.44
N PHE A 122 -10.55 6.50 17.60
CA PHE A 122 -10.96 6.90 16.26
C PHE A 122 -12.26 7.69 16.26
N THR A 123 -13.01 7.69 17.36
CA THR A 123 -14.28 8.40 17.39
C THR A 123 -14.10 9.93 17.30
N LYS A 124 -12.90 10.40 17.56
CA LYS A 124 -12.62 11.83 17.48
C LYS A 124 -12.27 12.32 16.09
N LEU A 125 -12.23 11.41 15.13
CA LEU A 125 -11.84 11.74 13.76
C LEU A 125 -13.07 11.87 12.89
N GLY A 126 -12.92 12.58 11.77
CA GLY A 126 -13.99 12.66 10.79
C GLY A 126 -14.19 11.32 10.10
N PRO A 127 -15.32 11.18 9.39
CA PRO A 127 -15.63 9.86 8.81
C PRO A 127 -14.56 9.34 7.86
N GLU A 128 -14.06 10.19 7.00
CA GLU A 128 -13.05 9.75 6.02
C GLU A 128 -11.74 9.39 6.70
N VAL A 129 -11.33 10.23 7.65
CA VAL A 129 -10.10 9.97 8.39
C VAL A 129 -10.25 8.71 9.23
N THR A 130 -11.44 8.50 9.78
CA THR A 130 -11.69 7.33 10.61
C THR A 130 -11.52 6.04 9.79
N LEU A 131 -12.11 6.01 8.60
CA LEU A 131 -11.98 4.83 7.75
C LEU A 131 -10.52 4.56 7.40
N SER A 132 -9.80 5.63 7.08
CA SER A 132 -8.39 5.52 6.71
C SER A 132 -7.57 4.98 7.88
N SER A 133 -7.81 5.55 9.04
CA SER A 133 -7.06 5.17 10.22
C SER A 133 -7.33 3.74 10.61
N ILE A 134 -8.57 3.28 10.42
CA ILE A 134 -8.90 1.89 10.68
C ILE A 134 -8.12 0.98 9.75
N ALA A 135 -8.08 1.31 8.47
CA ALA A 135 -7.33 0.51 7.51
C ALA A 135 -5.86 0.47 7.86
N LEU A 136 -5.28 1.62 8.20
CA LEU A 136 -3.87 1.67 8.58
C LEU A 136 -3.63 0.93 9.88
N SER A 137 -4.57 1.01 10.80
CA SER A 137 -4.43 0.31 12.08
C SER A 137 -4.45 -1.20 11.87
N LEU A 138 -5.35 -1.68 11.01
CA LEU A 138 -5.37 -3.09 10.66
C LEU A 138 -4.06 -3.50 10.00
N ALA A 139 -3.59 -2.68 9.09
CA ALA A 139 -2.34 -2.95 8.40
C ALA A 139 -1.19 -3.03 9.40
N GLU A 140 -1.19 -2.09 10.35
CA GLU A 140 -0.14 -2.05 11.36
C GLU A 140 -0.16 -3.31 12.22
N ASP A 141 -1.36 -3.75 12.61
CA ASP A 141 -1.49 -4.95 13.40
C ASP A 141 -0.98 -6.17 12.63
N ILE A 142 -1.33 -6.27 11.37
CA ILE A 142 -0.88 -7.37 10.54
C ILE A 142 0.64 -7.33 10.37
N LEU A 143 1.20 -6.15 10.20
CA LEU A 143 2.65 -6.00 10.09
C LEU A 143 3.34 -6.43 11.37
N LYS A 144 2.77 -6.11 12.51
CA LYS A 144 3.31 -6.55 13.78
C LYS A 144 3.29 -8.07 13.89
N GLU A 145 2.19 -8.67 13.50
CA GLU A 145 2.07 -10.12 13.50
C GLU A 145 3.08 -10.75 12.54
N ASN A 146 3.27 -10.13 11.38
CA ASN A 146 4.24 -10.60 10.41
C ASN A 146 5.65 -10.58 10.98
N ARG A 147 6.00 -9.50 11.66
CA ARG A 147 7.31 -9.41 12.26
C ARG A 147 7.52 -10.49 13.32
N ASN A 148 6.49 -10.72 14.13
CA ASN A 148 6.54 -11.78 15.14
C ASN A 148 6.64 -13.15 14.49
N GLU A 149 5.86 -13.36 13.43
CA GLU A 149 5.89 -14.63 12.71
C GLU A 149 7.21 -14.85 12.02
N LYS A 150 7.84 -13.78 11.54
CA LYS A 150 9.13 -13.89 10.90
C LYS A 150 10.19 -14.40 11.86
N SER A 151 10.16 -13.94 13.08
CA SER A 151 11.09 -14.43 14.08
C SER A 151 10.82 -15.89 14.38
N LYS A 152 9.64 -16.40 14.01
CA LYS A 152 9.30 -17.83 14.14
C LYS A 152 9.32 -18.54 12.80
N GLY A 153 9.61 -17.83 11.70
CA GLY A 153 9.59 -18.43 10.39
C GLY A 153 8.27 -18.39 9.63
N UNK A 154 7.27 -17.75 10.00
CA UNK A 154 6.09 -17.78 9.44
C UNK A 154 5.94 -16.72 8.55
N ASN A 155 5.30 -16.98 7.67
CA ASN A 155 4.93 -16.00 6.68
C ASN A 155 3.42 -15.77 6.67
N LEU A 156 3.01 -14.55 6.90
CA LEU A 156 1.59 -14.23 7.00
C LEU A 156 0.96 -13.79 5.69
N PHE A 157 1.74 -13.37 4.75
CA PHE A 157 1.21 -12.93 3.47
C PHE A 157 1.43 -13.92 2.37
#